data_7ef2be3ab9d16b795592d626906c0f21
#
_entry.id   7ef2be3ab9d16b795592d626906c0f21
#
_cell.length_a   1.000
_cell.length_b   1.000
_cell.length_c   1.000
_cell.angle_alpha   90.00
_cell.angle_beta   90.00
_cell.angle_gamma   90.00
#
_symmetry.space_group_name_H-M   'P 1'
#
loop_
_entity.id
_entity.type
_entity.pdbx_description
1 polymer ?
#
loop_
_entity_poly.entity_id
_entity_poly.type
_entity_poly.pdbx_seq_one_letter_code
_entity_poly.pdbx_strand_id
1 'polypeptide(L)'
;MLADATRLRLLVLLSEGPQDVNTLAAKVDASRSSVSQHLGRLRWSGLVAARREGRRMIYRLSSDHVRGLVAEAYAFAEHLDRDIPHHSSDA
;
A
#
# COMPACT_ATOMS: atom_id res chain seq x y z
N MET A 1 9.69 -1.58 9.58
CA MET A 1 8.58 -1.86 10.50
C MET A 1 7.43 -2.47 9.76
N LEU A 2 6.69 -3.38 10.42
CA LEU A 2 5.59 -4.08 9.76
C LEU A 2 4.51 -3.12 9.27
N ALA A 3 4.20 -2.08 10.05
CA ALA A 3 3.16 -1.13 9.67
C ALA A 3 3.56 -0.34 8.41
N ASP A 4 4.82 0.03 8.30
CA ASP A 4 5.29 0.77 7.13
C ASP A 4 5.33 -0.12 5.89
N ALA A 5 5.72 -1.38 6.05
CA ALA A 5 5.72 -2.33 4.95
C ALA A 5 4.30 -2.58 4.45
N THR A 6 3.34 -2.71 5.37
CA THR A 6 1.95 -2.91 5.01
C THR A 6 1.40 -1.69 4.27
N ARG A 7 1.71 -0.48 4.73
CA ARG A 7 1.27 0.73 4.05
C ARG A 7 1.82 0.84 2.64
N LEU A 8 3.10 0.56 2.48
CA LEU A 8 3.70 0.58 1.14
C LEU A 8 3.02 -0.45 0.23
N ARG A 9 2.77 -1.64 0.75
CA ARG A 9 2.09 -2.68 -0.01
C ARG A 9 0.70 -2.25 -0.46
N LEU A 10 -0.04 -1.60 0.43
CA LEU A 10 -1.37 -1.08 0.08
C LEU A 10 -1.27 -0.03 -1.02
N LEU A 11 -0.30 0.87 -0.93
CA LEU A 11 -0.10 1.89 -1.95
C LEU A 11 0.25 1.27 -3.30
N VAL A 12 1.11 0.25 -3.30
CA VAL A 12 1.48 -0.45 -4.53
C VAL A 12 0.26 -1.13 -5.15
N LEU A 13 -0.57 -1.78 -4.33
CA LEU A 13 -1.78 -2.41 -4.83
C LEU A 13 -2.75 -1.38 -5.42
N LEU A 14 -2.88 -0.23 -4.77
CA LEU A 14 -3.74 0.84 -5.26
C LEU A 14 -3.19 1.50 -6.52
N SER A 15 -1.88 1.39 -6.78
CA SER A 15 -1.32 1.90 -8.02
C SER A 15 -1.82 1.13 -9.23
N GLU A 16 -2.35 -0.07 -9.02
CA GLU A 16 -2.93 -0.88 -10.09
C GLU A 16 -4.37 -0.49 -10.40
N GLY A 17 -5.00 0.28 -9.53
CA GLY A 17 -6.35 0.75 -9.71
C GLY A 17 -7.13 0.78 -8.41
N PRO A 18 -8.33 1.38 -8.41
CA PRO A 18 -9.15 1.46 -7.21
C PRO A 18 -9.58 0.07 -6.72
N GLN A 19 -9.65 -0.09 -5.40
CA GLN A 19 -10.02 -1.37 -4.79
C GLN A 19 -10.72 -1.13 -3.46
N ASP A 20 -11.55 -2.09 -3.06
CA ASP A 20 -12.23 -2.00 -1.77
C ASP A 20 -11.40 -2.64 -0.66
N VAL A 21 -11.83 -2.42 0.59
CA VAL A 21 -11.10 -2.90 1.76
C VAL A 21 -11.00 -4.42 1.79
N ASN A 22 -12.08 -5.12 1.43
CA ASN A 22 -12.08 -6.57 1.47
C ASN A 22 -11.04 -7.17 0.52
N THR A 23 -10.97 -6.61 -0.69
CA THR A 23 -10.00 -7.06 -1.68
C THR A 23 -8.58 -6.79 -1.21
N LEU A 24 -8.34 -5.59 -0.69
CA LEU A 24 -7.02 -5.22 -0.20
C LEU A 24 -6.60 -6.10 0.99
N ALA A 25 -7.52 -6.35 1.92
CA ALA A 25 -7.22 -7.17 3.09
C ALA A 25 -6.82 -8.58 2.69
N ALA A 26 -7.53 -9.15 1.72
CA ALA A 26 -7.20 -10.49 1.23
C ALA A 26 -5.80 -10.52 0.61
N LYS A 27 -5.44 -9.48 -0.13
CA LYS A 27 -4.15 -9.45 -0.84
C LYS A 27 -2.96 -9.23 0.08
N VAL A 28 -3.16 -8.50 1.18
CA VAL A 28 -2.05 -8.28 2.13
C VAL A 28 -2.09 -9.24 3.32
N ASP A 29 -3.04 -10.17 3.32
CA ASP A 29 -3.18 -11.16 4.38
C ASP A 29 -3.29 -10.51 5.76
N ALA A 30 -4.21 -9.58 5.86
CA ALA A 30 -4.45 -8.83 7.10
C ALA A 30 -5.95 -8.70 7.34
N SER A 31 -6.33 -8.34 8.57
CA SER A 31 -7.73 -8.15 8.90
C SER A 31 -8.27 -6.88 8.23
N ARG A 32 -9.58 -6.86 7.98
CA ARG A 32 -10.24 -5.67 7.47
C ARG A 32 -10.03 -4.47 8.40
N SER A 33 -10.08 -4.72 9.68
CA SER A 33 -9.89 -3.67 10.69
C SER A 33 -8.52 -3.04 10.58
N SER A 34 -7.48 -3.86 10.47
CA SER A 34 -6.10 -3.38 10.32
C SER A 34 -5.94 -2.59 9.03
N VAL A 35 -6.44 -3.12 7.92
CA VAL A 35 -6.33 -2.45 6.62
C VAL A 35 -7.08 -1.12 6.63
N SER A 36 -8.28 -1.10 7.23
CA SER A 36 -9.05 0.14 7.35
C SER A 36 -8.27 1.21 8.12
N GLN A 37 -7.58 0.82 9.20
CA GLN A 37 -6.77 1.76 9.96
C GLN A 37 -5.62 2.31 9.13
N HIS A 38 -4.90 1.46 8.42
CA HIS A 38 -3.81 1.89 7.55
C HIS A 38 -4.32 2.82 6.44
N LEU A 39 -5.43 2.46 5.81
CA LEU A 39 -6.02 3.28 4.77
C LEU A 39 -6.49 4.63 5.31
N GLY A 40 -7.04 4.64 6.53
CA GLY A 40 -7.42 5.89 7.18
C GLY A 40 -6.25 6.83 7.36
N ARG A 41 -5.11 6.32 7.77
CA ARG A 41 -3.89 7.11 7.94
C ARG A 41 -3.36 7.62 6.60
N LEU A 42 -3.39 6.77 5.57
CA LEU A 42 -2.96 7.16 4.23
C LEU A 42 -3.89 8.23 3.66
N ARG A 43 -5.17 8.11 3.93
CA ARG A 43 -6.15 9.10 3.52
C ARG A 43 -5.93 10.43 4.23
N TRP A 44 -5.67 10.38 5.53
CA TRP A 44 -5.39 11.57 6.31
C TRP A 44 -4.15 12.30 5.79
N SER A 45 -3.14 11.56 5.36
CA SER A 45 -1.91 12.16 4.83
C SER A 45 -2.05 12.64 3.39
N GLY A 46 -3.21 12.42 2.76
CA GLY A 46 -3.45 12.90 1.41
C GLY A 46 -2.98 11.99 0.29
N LEU A 47 -2.46 10.81 0.61
CA LEU A 47 -1.95 9.90 -0.41
C LEU A 47 -3.05 9.05 -1.05
N VAL A 48 -4.13 8.84 -0.32
CA VAL A 48 -5.23 7.97 -0.75
C VAL A 48 -6.52 8.75 -0.64
N ALA A 49 -7.42 8.52 -1.58
CA ALA A 49 -8.78 9.04 -1.55
C ALA A 49 -9.76 7.87 -1.49
N ALA A 50 -10.96 8.15 -1.03
CA ALA A 50 -11.99 7.13 -0.92
C ALA A 50 -13.33 7.66 -1.39
N ARG A 51 -14.13 6.77 -1.95
CA ARG A 51 -15.51 7.11 -2.29
C ARG A 51 -16.41 5.93 -1.95
N ARG A 52 -17.67 6.24 -1.68
CA ARG A 52 -18.66 5.21 -1.42
C ARG A 52 -19.32 4.77 -2.72
N GLU A 53 -19.41 3.46 -2.92
CA GLU A 53 -20.18 2.87 -4.01
C GLU A 53 -21.11 1.84 -3.40
N GLY A 54 -22.37 2.23 -3.23
CA GLY A 54 -23.31 1.38 -2.54
C GLY A 54 -22.88 1.15 -1.09
N ARG A 55 -22.64 -0.11 -0.73
CA ARG A 55 -22.19 -0.48 0.60
C ARG A 55 -20.68 -0.59 0.71
N ARG A 56 -19.96 -0.34 -0.38
CA ARG A 56 -18.53 -0.52 -0.45
C ARG A 56 -17.82 0.82 -0.38
N MET A 57 -16.68 0.83 0.29
CA MET A 57 -15.76 1.97 0.21
C MET A 57 -14.65 1.60 -0.74
N ILE A 58 -14.51 2.40 -1.78
CA ILE A 58 -13.48 2.18 -2.81
C ILE A 58 -12.36 3.17 -2.57
N TYR A 59 -11.15 2.65 -2.43
CA TYR A 59 -9.95 3.46 -2.20
C TYR A 59 -9.12 3.54 -3.47
N ARG A 60 -8.45 4.67 -3.65
CA ARG A 60 -7.57 4.89 -4.80
C ARG A 60 -6.45 5.84 -4.41
N LEU A 61 -5.38 5.83 -5.17
CA LEU A 61 -4.35 6.85 -5.00
C LEU A 61 -4.95 8.21 -5.37
N SER A 62 -4.54 9.25 -4.66
CA SER A 62 -5.19 10.55 -4.78
C SER A 62 -4.86 11.26 -6.10
N SER A 63 -3.74 10.90 -6.75
CA SER A 63 -3.36 11.53 -8.00
C SER A 63 -2.33 10.68 -8.75
N ASP A 64 -2.11 11.01 -10.02
CA ASP A 64 -1.06 10.37 -10.80
C ASP A 64 0.33 10.71 -10.27
N HIS A 65 0.48 11.88 -9.68
CA HIS A 65 1.74 12.25 -9.04
C HIS A 65 2.07 11.30 -7.90
N VAL A 66 1.08 10.99 -7.06
CA VAL A 66 1.26 10.02 -5.98
C VAL A 66 1.60 8.65 -6.54
N ARG A 67 0.93 8.26 -7.65
CA ARG A 67 1.23 6.98 -8.29
C ARG A 67 2.69 6.90 -8.70
N GLY A 68 3.22 7.97 -9.28
CA GLY A 68 4.63 8.03 -9.66
C GLY A 68 5.55 7.89 -8.47
N LEU A 69 5.24 8.58 -7.37
CA LEU A 69 6.03 8.49 -6.15
C LEU A 69 6.02 7.09 -5.57
N VAL A 70 4.87 6.43 -5.59
CA VAL A 70 4.75 5.06 -5.08
C VAL A 70 5.58 4.11 -5.94
N ALA A 71 5.52 4.26 -7.26
CA ALA A 71 6.31 3.42 -8.15
C ALA A 71 7.81 3.58 -7.89
N GLU A 72 8.27 4.82 -7.70
CA GLU A 72 9.67 5.07 -7.39
C GLU A 72 10.07 4.50 -6.04
N ALA A 73 9.23 4.66 -5.03
CA ALA A 73 9.50 4.13 -3.70
C ALA A 73 9.61 2.61 -3.73
N TYR A 74 8.72 1.96 -4.46
CA TYR A 74 8.74 0.51 -4.59
C TYR A 74 9.99 0.03 -5.31
N ALA A 75 10.33 0.68 -6.42
CA ALA A 75 11.53 0.34 -7.18
C ALA A 75 12.79 0.53 -6.33
N PHE A 76 12.83 1.61 -5.54
CA PHE A 76 13.95 1.87 -4.64
C PHE A 76 14.07 0.80 -3.56
N ALA A 77 12.95 0.40 -2.99
CA ALA A 77 12.93 -0.64 -1.97
C ALA A 77 13.42 -1.97 -2.54
N GLU A 78 12.99 -2.31 -3.76
CA GLU A 78 13.47 -3.52 -4.42
C GLU A 78 14.96 -3.45 -4.72
N HIS A 79 15.42 -2.29 -5.13
CA HIS A 79 16.84 -2.08 -5.43
C HIS A 79 17.70 -2.28 -4.17
N LEU A 80 17.26 -1.71 -3.06
CA LEU A 80 17.95 -1.88 -1.79
C LEU A 80 17.98 -3.34 -1.36
N ASP A 81 16.88 -4.04 -1.52
CA ASP A 81 16.77 -5.43 -1.14
C ASP A 81 17.75 -6.29 -1.96
N ARG A 82 17.85 -6.00 -3.25
CA ARG A 82 18.79 -6.74 -4.12
C ARG A 82 20.24 -6.42 -3.84
N ASP A 83 20.52 -5.20 -3.41
CA ASP A 83 21.88 -4.77 -3.12
C ASP A 83 22.36 -5.23 -1.74
N ILE A 84 21.45 -5.56 -0.84
CA ILE A 84 21.81 -6.09 0.47
C ILE A 84 22.28 -7.52 0.29
N PRO A 85 23.46 -7.86 0.78
CA PRO A 85 23.97 -9.24 0.66
C PRO A 85 23.06 -10.20 1.41
N HIS A 86 22.37 -11.05 0.69
CA HIS A 86 21.45 -11.99 1.30
C HIS A 86 22.15 -13.05 2.14
N HIS A 87 23.39 -13.37 1.77
CA HIS A 87 24.15 -14.35 2.53
C HIS A 87 24.43 -13.88 3.95
N SER A 88 24.34 -12.59 4.20
CA SER A 88 24.54 -12.09 5.55
C SER A 88 23.43 -12.57 6.49
N SER A 89 22.28 -12.88 5.94
CA SER A 89 21.18 -13.42 6.73
C SER A 89 21.32 -14.91 6.95
N ASP A 90 22.18 -15.55 6.19
CA ASP A 90 22.40 -16.99 6.31
C ASP A 90 23.48 -17.34 7.31
N ALA A 91 24.22 -16.37 7.72
CA ALA A 91 25.35 -16.58 8.62
C ALA A 91 24.95 -16.95 10.06
#